data_e3d6480af511e9d20ad28971d8ecebf5
#
_entry.id   e3d6480af511e9d20ad28971d8ecebf5
#
_cell.length_a   1.000
_cell.length_b   1.000
_cell.length_c   1.000
_cell.angle_alpha   90.00
_cell.angle_beta   90.00
_cell.angle_gamma   90.00
#
_symmetry.space_group_name_H-M   'P 1'
#
loop_
_entity.id
_entity.type
_entity.pdbx_description
1 polymer ?
#
loop_
_entity_poly.entity_id
_entity_poly.type
_entity_poly.pdbx_seq_one_letter_code
_entity_poly.pdbx_strand_id
1 'polypeptide(L)'
;MEILQLIFFTAIVIAAIVRVSILPGKVWIPFVLCCGVVAVILTNYMSGVTPGEIERELFSKSVVTCQFVELFLFIAMVLYPGTLGKIMKYYPSIMIFVPIALLSSVASRSFPGLDSMVSALITGLFVCLICALLILLFRYLKFGKESLYKVSLLGILICIIYYGML
;
A
#
# COMPACT_ATOMS: atom_id res chain seq x y z
N MET A 1 9.12 -17.22 -4.77
CA MET A 1 7.94 -16.66 -4.03
C MET A 1 6.85 -17.71 -4.09
N GLU A 2 6.39 -18.21 -2.95
CA GLU A 2 5.32 -19.21 -2.92
C GLU A 2 4.01 -18.59 -3.40
N ILE A 3 3.17 -19.38 -4.07
CA ILE A 3 1.88 -18.93 -4.62
C ILE A 3 1.03 -18.23 -3.53
N LEU A 4 1.11 -18.72 -2.31
CA LEU A 4 0.43 -18.16 -1.15
C LEU A 4 0.89 -16.72 -0.86
N GLN A 5 2.19 -16.44 -0.90
CA GLN A 5 2.75 -15.09 -0.71
C GLN A 5 2.28 -14.13 -1.79
N LEU A 6 2.18 -14.60 -3.04
CA LEU A 6 1.69 -13.78 -4.16
C LEU A 6 0.21 -13.40 -3.99
N ILE A 7 -0.64 -14.37 -3.63
CA ILE A 7 -2.07 -14.12 -3.36
C ILE A 7 -2.21 -13.09 -2.25
N PHE A 8 -1.44 -13.27 -1.21
CA PHE A 8 -1.43 -12.43 -0.04
C PHE A 8 -1.01 -10.99 -0.34
N PHE A 9 0.10 -10.85 -1.06
CA PHE A 9 0.58 -9.56 -1.54
C PHE A 9 -0.47 -8.84 -2.41
N THR A 10 -1.12 -9.57 -3.30
CA THR A 10 -2.18 -9.03 -4.14
C THR A 10 -3.37 -8.55 -3.30
N ALA A 11 -3.74 -9.28 -2.26
CA ALA A 11 -4.81 -8.88 -1.34
C ALA A 11 -4.48 -7.58 -0.59
N ILE A 12 -3.23 -7.40 -0.12
CA ILE A 12 -2.77 -6.15 0.51
C ILE A 12 -2.89 -4.97 -0.46
N VAL A 13 -2.38 -5.15 -1.68
CA VAL A 13 -2.41 -4.10 -2.72
C VAL A 13 -3.84 -3.68 -3.01
N ILE A 14 -4.74 -4.64 -3.23
CA ILE A 14 -6.15 -4.36 -3.52
C ILE A 14 -6.80 -3.64 -2.33
N ALA A 15 -6.61 -4.12 -1.11
CA ALA A 15 -7.19 -3.50 0.08
C ALA A 15 -6.71 -2.06 0.27
N ALA A 16 -5.42 -1.81 0.09
CA ALA A 16 -4.83 -0.48 0.20
C ALA A 16 -5.36 0.49 -0.87
N ILE A 17 -5.41 0.05 -2.13
CA ILE A 17 -5.90 0.88 -3.24
C ILE A 17 -7.39 1.16 -3.11
N VAL A 18 -8.19 0.16 -2.74
CA VAL A 18 -9.62 0.33 -2.47
C VAL A 18 -9.82 1.39 -1.39
N ARG A 19 -9.03 1.36 -0.32
CA ARG A 19 -9.10 2.35 0.75
C ARG A 19 -8.81 3.77 0.23
N VAL A 20 -7.77 3.93 -0.58
CA VAL A 20 -7.41 5.24 -1.16
C VAL A 20 -8.45 5.71 -2.18
N SER A 21 -9.10 4.80 -2.92
CA SER A 21 -10.13 5.16 -3.91
C SER A 21 -11.37 5.81 -3.29
N ILE A 22 -11.65 5.55 -2.02
CA ILE A 22 -12.77 6.14 -1.28
C ILE A 22 -12.49 7.60 -0.88
N LEU A 23 -11.22 8.00 -0.81
CA LEU A 23 -10.81 9.34 -0.40
C LEU A 23 -11.30 10.41 -1.40
N PRO A 24 -11.67 11.61 -0.93
CA PRO A 24 -12.05 12.69 -1.83
C PRO A 24 -10.87 13.11 -2.73
N GLY A 25 -11.18 13.68 -3.91
CA GLY A 25 -10.16 14.07 -4.91
C GLY A 25 -9.05 14.95 -4.37
N LYS A 26 -9.40 15.85 -3.44
CA LYS A 26 -8.42 16.75 -2.79
C LYS A 26 -7.37 16.02 -1.93
N VAL A 27 -7.63 14.78 -1.54
CA VAL A 27 -6.77 13.98 -0.64
C VAL A 27 -5.99 12.90 -1.39
N TRP A 28 -6.63 12.18 -2.33
CA TRP A 28 -5.97 11.07 -3.00
C TRP A 28 -4.88 11.52 -3.99
N ILE A 29 -5.04 12.70 -4.63
CA ILE A 29 -4.03 13.22 -5.56
C ILE A 29 -2.70 13.50 -4.86
N PRO A 30 -2.64 14.33 -3.79
CA PRO A 30 -1.40 14.55 -3.06
C PRO A 30 -0.86 13.26 -2.42
N PHE A 31 -1.74 12.32 -2.04
CA PHE A 31 -1.32 11.03 -1.52
C PHE A 31 -0.58 10.19 -2.57
N VAL A 32 -1.08 10.11 -3.80
CA VAL A 32 -0.40 9.41 -4.91
C VAL A 32 0.96 10.03 -5.20
N LEU A 33 1.06 11.37 -5.20
CA LEU A 33 2.33 12.06 -5.35
C LEU A 33 3.30 11.72 -4.21
N CYS A 34 2.81 11.67 -2.97
CA CYS A 34 3.60 11.25 -1.81
C CYS A 34 4.11 9.80 -1.99
N CYS A 35 3.27 8.88 -2.47
CA CYS A 35 3.69 7.51 -2.78
C CYS A 35 4.83 7.46 -3.82
N GLY A 36 4.75 8.29 -4.86
CA GLY A 36 5.82 8.43 -5.84
C GLY A 36 7.13 8.93 -5.24
N VAL A 37 7.07 9.97 -4.41
CA VAL A 37 8.25 10.51 -3.72
C VAL A 37 8.86 9.46 -2.79
N VAL A 38 8.04 8.74 -2.03
CA VAL A 38 8.50 7.64 -1.18
C VAL A 38 9.16 6.53 -2.01
N ALA A 39 8.60 6.19 -3.17
CA ALA A 39 9.19 5.21 -4.08
C ALA A 39 10.57 5.66 -4.58
N VAL A 40 10.76 6.94 -4.92
CA VAL A 40 12.06 7.51 -5.32
C VAL A 40 13.09 7.34 -4.18
N ILE A 41 12.71 7.73 -2.97
CA ILE A 41 13.58 7.65 -1.79
C ILE A 41 13.95 6.19 -1.50
N LEU A 42 12.96 5.29 -1.48
CA LEU A 42 13.19 3.88 -1.20
C LEU A 42 14.05 3.22 -2.27
N THR A 43 13.82 3.49 -3.57
CA THR A 43 14.62 2.90 -4.64
C THR A 43 16.09 3.31 -4.52
N ASN A 44 16.34 4.57 -4.18
CA ASN A 44 17.71 5.06 -3.99
C ASN A 44 18.37 4.43 -2.73
N TYR A 45 17.63 4.32 -1.64
CA TYR A 45 18.10 3.70 -0.40
C TYR A 45 18.36 2.20 -0.55
N MET A 46 17.48 1.50 -1.26
CA MET A 46 17.53 0.03 -1.40
C MET A 46 18.50 -0.48 -2.46
N SER A 47 19.20 0.39 -3.16
CA SER A 47 20.22 0.01 -4.16
C SER A 47 21.34 -0.88 -3.58
N GLY A 48 21.58 -0.81 -2.26
CA GLY A 48 22.59 -1.61 -1.54
C GLY A 48 22.05 -2.78 -0.71
N VAL A 49 20.70 -2.95 -0.60
CA VAL A 49 20.08 -3.95 0.29
C VAL A 49 19.66 -5.21 -0.49
N THR A 50 19.87 -6.42 0.06
CA THR A 50 19.49 -7.66 -0.64
C THR A 50 17.96 -7.90 -0.58
N PRO A 51 17.34 -8.55 -1.62
CA PRO A 51 15.89 -8.82 -1.61
C PRO A 51 15.45 -9.64 -0.41
N GLY A 52 16.28 -10.61 0.00
CA GLY A 52 15.97 -11.46 1.14
C GLY A 52 15.92 -10.70 2.47
N GLU A 53 16.77 -9.68 2.64
CA GLU A 53 16.72 -8.82 3.81
C GLU A 53 15.44 -7.97 3.82
N ILE A 54 15.07 -7.41 2.68
CA ILE A 54 13.85 -6.61 2.54
C ILE A 54 12.61 -7.48 2.78
N GLU A 55 12.56 -8.66 2.18
CA GLU A 55 11.46 -9.60 2.37
C GLU A 55 11.33 -9.98 3.84
N ARG A 56 12.43 -10.26 4.53
CA ARG A 56 12.45 -10.59 5.95
C ARG A 56 12.01 -9.42 6.84
N GLU A 57 12.36 -8.19 6.49
CA GLU A 57 11.95 -7.00 7.23
C GLU A 57 10.50 -6.61 6.95
N LEU A 58 10.05 -6.67 5.70
CA LEU A 58 8.68 -6.35 5.31
C LEU A 58 7.66 -7.36 5.82
N PHE A 59 8.08 -8.61 5.99
CA PHE A 59 7.28 -9.67 6.64
C PHE A 59 7.57 -9.78 8.14
N SER A 60 8.19 -8.78 8.73
CA SER A 60 8.51 -8.70 10.16
C SER A 60 7.28 -8.37 11.03
N LYS A 61 7.47 -8.53 12.34
CA LYS A 61 6.48 -8.13 13.35
C LYS A 61 5.98 -6.69 13.21
N SER A 62 6.78 -5.80 12.60
CA SER A 62 6.42 -4.39 12.39
C SER A 62 5.24 -4.23 11.42
N VAL A 63 5.18 -5.00 10.34
CA VAL A 63 4.08 -4.97 9.38
C VAL A 63 2.78 -5.50 10.02
N VAL A 64 2.89 -6.57 10.81
CA VAL A 64 1.74 -7.11 11.58
C VAL A 64 1.21 -6.05 12.54
N THR A 65 2.09 -5.37 13.26
CA THR A 65 1.70 -4.29 14.19
C THR A 65 0.98 -3.15 13.45
N CYS A 66 1.48 -2.73 12.29
CA CYS A 66 0.83 -1.71 11.47
C CYS A 66 -0.57 -2.16 11.01
N GLN A 67 -0.76 -3.44 10.67
CA GLN A 67 -2.06 -3.98 10.27
C GLN A 67 -3.06 -3.99 11.43
N PHE A 68 -2.61 -4.35 12.63
CA PHE A 68 -3.45 -4.23 13.82
C PHE A 68 -3.86 -2.78 14.08
N VAL A 69 -2.95 -1.83 13.95
CA VAL A 69 -3.27 -0.40 14.07
C VAL A 69 -4.31 0.00 13.04
N GLU A 70 -4.16 -0.40 11.76
CA GLU A 70 -5.17 -0.12 10.72
C GLU A 70 -6.53 -0.74 11.04
N LEU A 71 -6.56 -1.97 11.56
CA LEU A 71 -7.78 -2.64 11.97
C LEU A 71 -8.48 -1.86 13.10
N PHE A 72 -7.73 -1.46 14.14
CA PHE A 72 -8.26 -0.65 15.23
C PHE A 72 -8.81 0.69 14.75
N LEU A 73 -8.09 1.37 13.85
CA LEU A 73 -8.54 2.62 13.26
C LEU A 73 -9.83 2.42 12.45
N PHE A 74 -9.94 1.30 11.73
CA PHE A 74 -11.13 0.97 10.97
C PHE A 74 -12.32 0.68 11.88
N ILE A 75 -12.13 -0.10 12.94
CA ILE A 75 -13.16 -0.40 13.95
C ILE A 75 -13.61 0.90 14.64
N ALA A 76 -12.67 1.75 15.03
CA ALA A 76 -12.97 3.04 15.63
C ALA A 76 -13.81 3.93 14.70
N MET A 77 -13.51 3.92 13.39
CA MET A 77 -14.30 4.67 12.39
C MET A 77 -15.75 4.18 12.31
N VAL A 78 -15.97 2.87 12.45
CA VAL A 78 -17.31 2.26 12.38
C VAL A 78 -18.09 2.51 13.66
N LEU A 79 -17.44 2.37 14.83
CA LEU A 79 -18.09 2.48 16.13
C LEU A 79 -18.32 3.93 16.58
N TYR A 80 -17.45 4.85 16.15
CA TYR A 80 -17.52 6.26 16.56
C TYR A 80 -17.76 7.19 15.35
N PRO A 81 -19.01 7.31 14.86
CA PRO A 81 -19.34 8.14 13.69
C PRO A 81 -19.20 9.65 13.92
N GLY A 82 -18.78 10.07 15.10
CA GLY A 82 -18.56 11.47 15.47
C GLY A 82 -17.34 12.12 14.77
N THR A 83 -16.71 13.08 15.45
CA THR A 83 -15.56 13.85 14.92
C THR A 83 -14.36 12.95 14.56
N LEU A 84 -14.08 11.95 15.39
CA LEU A 84 -13.03 10.94 15.14
C LEU A 84 -13.30 10.14 13.87
N GLY A 85 -14.53 9.66 13.66
CA GLY A 85 -14.89 8.94 12.45
C GLY A 85 -14.76 9.78 11.19
N LYS A 86 -15.03 11.10 11.28
CA LYS A 86 -14.80 12.02 10.15
C LYS A 86 -13.31 12.16 9.81
N ILE A 87 -12.42 12.29 10.80
CA ILE A 87 -10.97 12.38 10.61
C ILE A 87 -10.44 11.05 10.02
N MET A 88 -10.86 9.93 10.58
CA MET A 88 -10.47 8.58 10.13
C MET A 88 -10.91 8.26 8.71
N LYS A 89 -12.00 8.88 8.24
CA LYS A 89 -12.49 8.74 6.86
C LYS A 89 -11.49 9.30 5.82
N TYR A 90 -10.61 10.21 6.22
CA TYR A 90 -9.59 10.80 5.37
C TYR A 90 -8.22 10.12 5.52
N TYR A 91 -8.12 9.09 6.36
CA TYR A 91 -6.88 8.38 6.62
C TYR A 91 -6.60 7.36 5.51
N PRO A 92 -5.51 7.54 4.73
CA PRO A 92 -5.10 6.56 3.73
C PRO A 92 -4.51 5.32 4.38
N SER A 93 -4.56 4.18 3.68
CA SER A 93 -3.93 2.95 4.18
C SER A 93 -2.41 3.06 4.17
N ILE A 94 -1.78 2.82 5.32
CA ILE A 94 -0.31 2.74 5.43
C ILE A 94 0.22 1.52 4.67
N MET A 95 -0.61 0.48 4.51
CA MET A 95 -0.21 -0.77 3.85
C MET A 95 0.20 -0.59 2.39
N ILE A 96 -0.13 0.52 1.74
CA ILE A 96 0.32 0.82 0.37
C ILE A 96 1.85 0.94 0.27
N PHE A 97 2.53 1.28 1.38
CA PHE A 97 3.98 1.39 1.39
C PHE A 97 4.70 0.05 1.30
N VAL A 98 4.07 -1.06 1.69
CA VAL A 98 4.63 -2.42 1.57
C VAL A 98 4.87 -2.80 0.10
N PRO A 99 3.86 -2.76 -0.79
CA PRO A 99 4.09 -3.01 -2.22
C PRO A 99 5.04 -2.00 -2.87
N ILE A 100 5.03 -0.74 -2.44
CA ILE A 100 5.95 0.27 -2.95
C ILE A 100 7.40 -0.10 -2.59
N ALA A 101 7.66 -0.53 -1.37
CA ALA A 101 8.99 -0.94 -0.94
C ALA A 101 9.50 -2.17 -1.72
N LEU A 102 8.64 -3.18 -1.93
CA LEU A 102 8.97 -4.36 -2.75
C LEU A 102 9.25 -3.98 -4.21
N LEU A 103 8.39 -3.15 -4.80
CA LEU A 103 8.59 -2.67 -6.17
C LEU A 103 9.90 -1.88 -6.30
N SER A 104 10.19 -1.02 -5.33
CA SER A 104 11.42 -0.22 -5.29
C SER A 104 12.67 -1.10 -5.20
N SER A 105 12.61 -2.19 -4.43
CA SER A 105 13.73 -3.15 -4.32
C SER A 105 13.98 -3.92 -5.60
N VAL A 106 12.93 -4.29 -6.31
CA VAL A 106 13.03 -4.95 -7.62
C VAL A 106 13.54 -3.97 -8.67
N ALA A 107 13.01 -2.76 -8.70
CA ALA A 107 13.36 -1.74 -9.68
C ALA A 107 14.83 -1.31 -9.57
N SER A 108 15.37 -1.17 -8.35
CA SER A 108 16.78 -0.81 -8.14
C SER A 108 17.79 -1.78 -8.79
N ARG A 109 17.35 -2.99 -9.13
CA ARG A 109 18.18 -4.07 -9.73
C ARG A 109 17.84 -4.37 -11.17
N SER A 110 16.64 -3.96 -11.61
CA SER A 110 16.15 -4.29 -12.95
C SER A 110 16.84 -3.48 -14.06
N PHE A 111 17.55 -2.42 -13.69
CA PHE A 111 18.21 -1.52 -14.63
C PHE A 111 19.72 -1.41 -14.37
N PRO A 112 20.48 -2.51 -14.57
CA PRO A 112 21.94 -2.47 -14.41
C PRO A 112 22.54 -1.53 -15.45
N GLY A 113 23.29 -0.53 -14.98
CA GLY A 113 23.95 0.46 -15.85
C GLY A 113 23.25 1.81 -15.97
N LEU A 114 22.04 1.99 -15.43
CA LEU A 114 21.44 3.30 -15.25
C LEU A 114 21.93 3.92 -13.92
N ASP A 115 22.07 5.24 -13.94
CA ASP A 115 22.30 5.98 -12.71
C ASP A 115 21.16 5.69 -11.71
N SER A 116 21.54 5.45 -10.46
CA SER A 116 20.58 5.12 -9.38
C SER A 116 19.46 6.15 -9.27
N MET A 117 19.77 7.43 -9.51
CA MET A 117 18.82 8.51 -9.46
C MET A 117 17.82 8.48 -10.61
N VAL A 118 18.25 8.11 -11.80
CA VAL A 118 17.38 7.97 -12.98
C VAL A 118 16.44 6.78 -12.79
N SER A 119 16.96 5.64 -12.32
CA SER A 119 16.15 4.47 -11.98
C SER A 119 15.10 4.78 -10.90
N ALA A 120 15.49 5.53 -9.86
CA ALA A 120 14.58 5.95 -8.81
C ALA A 120 13.44 6.85 -9.33
N LEU A 121 13.76 7.83 -10.18
CA LEU A 121 12.76 8.71 -10.79
C LEU A 121 11.76 7.94 -11.68
N ILE A 122 12.25 7.02 -12.51
CA ILE A 122 11.40 6.15 -13.34
C ILE A 122 10.47 5.33 -12.46
N THR A 123 10.98 4.76 -11.37
CA THR A 123 10.19 3.96 -10.43
C THR A 123 9.11 4.82 -9.75
N GLY A 124 9.46 6.02 -9.30
CA GLY A 124 8.50 6.93 -8.67
C GLY A 124 7.37 7.33 -9.62
N LEU A 125 7.69 7.66 -10.87
CA LEU A 125 6.70 7.96 -11.90
C LEU A 125 5.79 6.76 -12.20
N PHE A 126 6.37 5.57 -12.29
CA PHE A 126 5.63 4.33 -12.53
C PHE A 126 4.67 4.02 -11.37
N VAL A 127 5.10 4.18 -10.13
CA VAL A 127 4.25 4.03 -8.94
C VAL A 127 3.10 5.02 -8.96
N CYS A 128 3.36 6.31 -9.23
CA CYS A 128 2.31 7.32 -9.36
C CYS A 128 1.28 6.94 -10.42
N LEU A 129 1.74 6.50 -11.59
CA LEU A 129 0.88 6.14 -12.72
C LEU A 129 0.02 4.93 -12.39
N ILE A 130 0.60 3.87 -11.86
CA ILE A 130 -0.15 2.66 -11.46
C ILE A 130 -1.16 2.99 -10.37
N CYS A 131 -0.76 3.67 -9.31
CA CYS A 131 -1.68 4.04 -8.24
C CYS A 131 -2.84 4.90 -8.76
N ALA A 132 -2.56 5.88 -9.61
CA ALA A 132 -3.58 6.74 -10.19
C ALA A 132 -4.55 5.94 -11.07
N LEU A 133 -4.03 5.07 -11.96
CA LEU A 133 -4.85 4.23 -12.83
C LEU A 133 -5.76 3.30 -12.03
N LEU A 134 -5.23 2.62 -11.02
CA LEU A 134 -6.00 1.70 -10.18
C LEU A 134 -7.09 2.44 -9.37
N ILE A 135 -6.77 3.60 -8.80
CA ILE A 135 -7.75 4.43 -8.10
C ILE A 135 -8.87 4.88 -9.03
N LEU A 136 -8.53 5.33 -10.24
CA LEU A 136 -9.50 5.75 -11.26
C LEU A 136 -10.37 4.57 -11.70
N LEU A 137 -9.77 3.39 -11.89
CA LEU A 137 -10.50 2.16 -12.23
C LEU A 137 -11.55 1.82 -11.17
N PHE A 138 -11.17 1.80 -9.88
CA PHE A 138 -12.11 1.53 -8.79
C PHE A 138 -13.22 2.58 -8.69
N ARG A 139 -12.91 3.84 -9.00
CA ARG A 139 -13.91 4.91 -9.07
C ARG A 139 -14.85 4.76 -10.26
N TYR A 140 -14.33 4.34 -11.41
CA TYR A 140 -15.12 4.12 -12.62
C TYR A 140 -16.11 2.96 -12.45
N LEU A 141 -15.71 1.90 -11.78
CA LEU A 141 -16.53 0.73 -11.48
C LEU A 141 -17.72 1.03 -10.55
N LYS A 142 -17.82 2.26 -10.01
CA LYS A 142 -18.94 2.76 -9.18
C LYS A 142 -19.37 1.80 -8.07
N PHE A 143 -18.45 1.03 -7.50
CA PHE A 143 -18.76 0.22 -6.34
C PHE A 143 -19.31 1.09 -5.20
N GLY A 144 -20.36 0.61 -4.53
CA GLY A 144 -20.90 1.28 -3.36
C GLY A 144 -19.81 1.44 -2.29
N LYS A 145 -19.76 2.60 -1.62
CA LYS A 145 -18.76 2.86 -0.57
C LYS A 145 -18.76 1.78 0.50
N GLU A 146 -19.91 1.24 0.83
CA GLU A 146 -20.08 0.17 1.82
C GLU A 146 -19.39 -1.13 1.36
N SER A 147 -19.53 -1.50 0.08
CA SER A 147 -18.87 -2.66 -0.51
C SER A 147 -17.36 -2.49 -0.49
N LEU A 148 -16.85 -1.30 -0.81
CA LEU A 148 -15.43 -1.00 -0.77
C LEU A 148 -14.85 -1.08 0.65
N TYR A 149 -15.59 -0.63 1.66
CA TYR A 149 -15.18 -0.79 3.06
C TYR A 149 -15.13 -2.26 3.47
N LYS A 150 -16.10 -3.09 3.05
CA LYS A 150 -16.10 -4.52 3.33
C LYS A 150 -14.91 -5.23 2.68
N VAL A 151 -14.57 -4.88 1.44
CA VAL A 151 -13.39 -5.42 0.73
C VAL A 151 -12.09 -5.02 1.44
N SER A 152 -11.96 -3.77 1.84
CA SER A 152 -10.79 -3.30 2.59
C SER A 152 -10.63 -4.03 3.93
N LEU A 153 -11.73 -4.21 4.68
CA LEU A 153 -11.73 -4.95 5.94
C LEU A 153 -11.33 -6.41 5.74
N LEU A 154 -11.90 -7.06 4.73
CA LEU A 154 -11.61 -8.46 4.42
C LEU A 154 -10.12 -8.63 4.05
N GLY A 155 -9.55 -7.70 3.29
CA GLY A 155 -8.12 -7.69 2.98
C GLY A 155 -7.25 -7.60 4.23
N ILE A 156 -7.57 -6.69 5.17
CA ILE A 156 -6.84 -6.54 6.44
C ILE A 156 -6.95 -7.83 7.28
N LEU A 157 -8.13 -8.43 7.37
CA LEU A 157 -8.34 -9.68 8.12
C LEU A 157 -7.55 -10.84 7.52
N ILE A 158 -7.56 -11.01 6.20
CA ILE A 158 -6.75 -12.02 5.51
C ILE A 158 -5.27 -11.82 5.86
N CYS A 159 -4.81 -10.57 5.87
CA CYS A 159 -3.44 -10.25 6.22
C CYS A 159 -3.09 -10.67 7.65
N ILE A 160 -3.93 -10.36 8.62
CA ILE A 160 -3.70 -10.71 10.03
C ILE A 160 -3.69 -12.23 10.22
N ILE A 161 -4.61 -12.96 9.59
CA ILE A 161 -4.69 -14.43 9.69
C ILE A 161 -3.42 -15.05 9.13
N TYR A 162 -2.96 -14.59 7.97
CA TYR A 162 -1.75 -15.13 7.34
C TYR A 162 -0.53 -14.94 8.24
N TYR A 163 -0.31 -13.75 8.77
CA TYR A 163 0.82 -13.49 9.67
C TYR A 163 0.70 -14.19 11.02
N GLY A 164 -0.52 -14.45 11.47
CA GLY A 164 -0.74 -15.22 12.69
C GLY A 164 -0.46 -16.73 12.53
N MET A 165 -0.34 -17.21 11.28
CA MET A 165 -0.02 -18.61 10.95
C MET A 165 1.48 -18.81 10.65
N LEU A 166 2.28 -17.76 10.50
CA LEU A 166 3.74 -17.79 10.33
C LEU A 166 4.45 -17.69 11.67
#